data_9c61e0bb704395fa9454b5ef488a0302
#
_entry.id   9c61e0bb704395fa9454b5ef488a0302
#
_cell.length_a   1.000
_cell.length_b   1.000
_cell.length_c   1.000
_cell.angle_alpha   90.00
_cell.angle_beta   90.00
_cell.angle_gamma   90.00
#
_symmetry.space_group_name_H-M   'P 1'
#
loop_
_entity.id
_entity.type
_entity.pdbx_description
1 polymer ?
#
loop_
_entity_poly.entity_id
_entity_poly.type
_entity_poly.pdbx_seq_one_letter_code
_entity_poly.pdbx_strand_id
1 'polypeptide(L)'
;DQVFIDMCRDIIDNGTDTRGEKVRPVWEDKTPAYTVKKFCVVNRYDLSKEFPALTLRRTAIKSCTDELLWIWQKKSNNIHDLNSHIWDSWADEDGSIGKAYGYQMSVKHQYKEGMFDQVDRVIYDLKNNPYSRRIMTNIYVHQDLHEMNLYPCAYSMTFNVTKKEGHEKLSLNGMLNQRSNDVLTANNWNVCQYAVLLHMLAQVCDMEVGEFVHVIADAHIYDRHIPLVKELISREPLPAPTFWLNPEIKDFYEFTTDDVRLDNYETHEQIKNIPVAI
;
A
#
# COMPACT_ATOMS: atom_id res chain seq x y z
N ASP A 1 2.43 5.35 -14.35
CA ASP A 1 1.15 5.29 -15.09
C ASP A 1 1.03 4.03 -15.97
N GLN A 2 2.08 3.68 -16.73
CA GLN A 2 1.98 2.58 -17.70
C GLN A 2 1.67 1.22 -17.05
N VAL A 3 2.26 0.92 -15.91
CA VAL A 3 1.98 -0.32 -15.14
C VAL A 3 0.50 -0.41 -14.77
N PHE A 4 -0.08 0.69 -14.31
CA PHE A 4 -1.50 0.77 -13.98
C PHE A 4 -2.39 0.61 -15.22
N ILE A 5 -2.05 1.29 -16.32
CA ILE A 5 -2.79 1.20 -17.58
C ILE A 5 -2.80 -0.24 -18.09
N ASP A 6 -1.64 -0.89 -18.12
CA ASP A 6 -1.51 -2.26 -18.62
C ASP A 6 -2.27 -3.26 -17.74
N MET A 7 -2.21 -3.09 -16.41
CA MET A 7 -2.98 -3.90 -15.47
C MET A 7 -4.49 -3.75 -15.69
N CYS A 8 -4.99 -2.52 -15.78
CA CYS A 8 -6.42 -2.28 -16.01
C CYS A 8 -6.89 -2.87 -17.33
N ARG A 9 -6.10 -2.71 -18.38
CA ARG A 9 -6.39 -3.25 -19.71
C ARG A 9 -6.46 -4.77 -19.68
N ASP A 10 -5.50 -5.42 -19.04
CA ASP A 10 -5.47 -6.87 -18.90
C ASP A 10 -6.67 -7.40 -18.08
N ILE A 11 -7.04 -6.72 -17.00
CA ILE A 11 -8.21 -7.11 -16.20
C ILE A 11 -9.49 -7.00 -17.05
N ILE A 12 -9.68 -5.89 -17.76
CA ILE A 12 -10.88 -5.66 -18.56
C ILE A 12 -10.98 -6.65 -19.73
N ASP A 13 -9.86 -6.90 -20.43
CA ASP A 13 -9.85 -7.70 -21.65
C ASP A 13 -9.79 -9.21 -21.37
N ASN A 14 -9.10 -9.63 -20.31
CA ASN A 14 -8.77 -11.03 -20.03
C ASN A 14 -9.22 -11.51 -18.65
N GLY A 15 -9.85 -10.65 -17.86
CA GLY A 15 -10.32 -11.00 -16.52
C GLY A 15 -11.57 -11.91 -16.54
N THR A 16 -11.87 -12.45 -15.37
CA THR A 16 -13.06 -13.27 -15.13
C THR A 16 -14.19 -12.43 -14.57
N ASP A 17 -15.34 -12.45 -15.23
CA ASP A 17 -16.56 -11.79 -14.74
C ASP A 17 -17.19 -12.63 -13.63
N THR A 18 -17.54 -12.02 -12.51
CA THR A 18 -18.14 -12.68 -11.35
C THR A 18 -19.67 -12.65 -11.34
N ARG A 19 -20.31 -12.19 -12.42
CA ARG A 19 -21.78 -12.17 -12.51
C ARG A 19 -22.35 -13.58 -12.33
N GLY A 20 -23.36 -13.66 -11.46
CA GLY A 20 -23.98 -14.94 -11.11
C GLY A 20 -23.32 -15.66 -9.94
N GLU A 21 -22.17 -15.22 -9.47
CA GLU A 21 -21.55 -15.74 -8.26
C GLU A 21 -22.20 -15.11 -7.01
N LYS A 22 -22.13 -15.82 -5.89
CA LYS A 22 -22.50 -15.26 -4.59
C LYS A 22 -21.39 -14.34 -4.11
N VAL A 23 -21.59 -13.03 -4.28
CA VAL A 23 -20.63 -11.99 -3.85
C VAL A 23 -21.10 -11.34 -2.55
N ARG A 24 -20.16 -10.95 -1.69
CA ARG A 24 -20.47 -10.27 -0.44
C ARG A 24 -20.80 -8.78 -0.65
N PRO A 25 -19.99 -8.02 -1.44
CA PRO A 25 -20.22 -6.58 -1.57
C PRO A 25 -21.54 -6.28 -2.29
N VAL A 26 -22.15 -5.18 -1.86
CA VAL A 26 -23.36 -4.64 -2.49
C VAL A 26 -23.19 -3.15 -2.77
N TRP A 27 -23.89 -2.68 -3.80
CA TRP A 27 -24.00 -1.26 -4.09
C TRP A 27 -24.97 -0.58 -3.10
N GLU A 28 -25.02 0.75 -3.12
CA GLU A 28 -25.92 1.55 -2.28
C GLU A 28 -27.39 1.12 -2.45
N ASP A 29 -27.81 0.75 -3.66
CA ASP A 29 -29.16 0.27 -3.97
C ASP A 29 -29.40 -1.19 -3.55
N LYS A 30 -28.45 -1.80 -2.82
CA LYS A 30 -28.49 -3.19 -2.31
C LYS A 30 -28.40 -4.26 -3.39
N THR A 31 -28.12 -3.90 -4.63
CA THR A 31 -27.81 -4.90 -5.67
C THR A 31 -26.38 -5.43 -5.52
N PRO A 32 -26.11 -6.69 -5.91
CA PRO A 32 -24.77 -7.25 -5.81
C PRO A 32 -23.74 -6.44 -6.60
N ALA A 33 -22.58 -6.19 -6.00
CA ALA A 33 -21.46 -5.54 -6.65
C ALA A 33 -20.56 -6.60 -7.29
N TYR A 34 -20.76 -6.86 -8.56
CA TYR A 34 -19.95 -7.81 -9.33
C TYR A 34 -18.65 -7.15 -9.79
N THR A 35 -17.66 -7.98 -10.13
CA THR A 35 -16.35 -7.53 -10.56
C THR A 35 -15.90 -8.26 -11.82
N VAL A 36 -14.92 -7.67 -12.51
CA VAL A 36 -14.02 -8.39 -13.40
C VAL A 36 -12.67 -8.47 -12.67
N LYS A 37 -12.12 -9.67 -12.56
CA LYS A 37 -10.93 -9.92 -11.75
C LYS A 37 -9.85 -10.71 -12.46
N LYS A 38 -8.60 -10.50 -12.04
CA LYS A 38 -7.45 -11.33 -12.40
C LYS A 38 -6.83 -11.94 -11.16
N PHE A 39 -6.51 -13.21 -11.23
CA PHE A 39 -5.75 -13.90 -10.19
C PHE A 39 -4.26 -13.63 -10.36
N CYS A 40 -3.58 -13.28 -9.27
CA CYS A 40 -2.15 -13.13 -9.16
C CYS A 40 -1.55 -12.12 -10.16
N VAL A 41 -1.84 -10.85 -9.93
CA VAL A 41 -1.20 -9.73 -10.63
C VAL A 41 0.10 -9.38 -9.91
N VAL A 42 1.20 -9.24 -10.67
CA VAL A 42 2.50 -8.82 -10.15
C VAL A 42 2.92 -7.56 -10.88
N ASN A 43 2.99 -6.46 -10.15
CA ASN A 43 3.42 -5.16 -10.66
C ASN A 43 4.78 -4.78 -10.08
N ARG A 44 5.70 -4.32 -10.91
CA ARG A 44 7.05 -3.93 -10.54
C ARG A 44 7.28 -2.45 -10.77
N TYR A 45 7.88 -1.79 -9.78
CA TYR A 45 8.19 -0.36 -9.82
C TYR A 45 9.65 -0.16 -9.42
N ASP A 46 10.45 0.42 -10.31
CA ASP A 46 11.83 0.79 -10.00
C ASP A 46 11.85 2.18 -9.35
N LEU A 47 11.93 2.21 -8.03
CA LEU A 47 11.89 3.46 -7.25
C LEU A 47 13.16 4.31 -7.44
N SER A 48 14.23 3.73 -7.96
CA SER A 48 15.45 4.48 -8.29
C SER A 48 15.26 5.39 -9.52
N LYS A 49 14.24 5.11 -10.34
CA LYS A 49 13.94 5.85 -11.58
C LYS A 49 12.81 6.86 -11.40
N GLU A 50 11.71 6.46 -10.76
CA GLU A 50 10.57 7.35 -10.55
C GLU A 50 9.71 6.91 -9.37
N PHE A 51 8.97 7.85 -8.82
CA PHE A 51 7.94 7.56 -7.82
C PHE A 51 6.62 7.21 -8.51
N PRO A 52 5.94 6.11 -8.14
CA PRO A 52 4.84 5.53 -8.91
C PRO A 52 3.47 6.18 -8.64
N ALA A 53 3.41 7.48 -8.44
CA ALA A 53 2.14 8.20 -8.33
C ALA A 53 1.50 8.37 -9.71
N LEU A 54 0.19 8.09 -9.80
CA LEU A 54 -0.55 8.29 -11.05
C LEU A 54 -0.62 9.77 -11.42
N THR A 55 -0.44 10.06 -12.71
CA THR A 55 -0.75 11.36 -13.28
C THR A 55 -2.11 11.39 -13.98
N LEU A 56 -2.70 10.23 -14.22
CA LEU A 56 -4.04 10.09 -14.80
C LEU A 56 -5.13 10.67 -13.90
N ARG A 57 -4.92 10.63 -12.62
CA ARG A 57 -5.64 11.36 -11.57
C ARG A 57 -4.74 11.50 -10.35
N ARG A 58 -5.05 12.46 -9.48
CA ARG A 58 -4.21 12.76 -8.32
C ARG A 58 -4.35 11.71 -7.21
N THR A 59 -3.23 11.24 -6.69
CA THR A 59 -3.17 10.46 -5.46
C THR A 59 -2.80 11.39 -4.30
N ALA A 60 -3.55 11.32 -3.19
CA ALA A 60 -3.34 12.16 -2.02
C ALA A 60 -2.17 11.64 -1.18
N ILE A 61 -0.96 12.06 -1.51
CA ILE A 61 0.28 11.54 -0.88
C ILE A 61 0.32 11.77 0.64
N LYS A 62 -0.14 12.90 1.11
CA LYS A 62 -0.16 13.18 2.56
C LYS A 62 -1.11 12.26 3.31
N SER A 63 -2.29 12.01 2.76
CA SER A 63 -3.27 11.13 3.38
C SER A 63 -2.82 9.66 3.38
N CYS A 64 -2.23 9.18 2.30
CA CYS A 64 -1.70 7.80 2.29
C CYS A 64 -0.48 7.65 3.20
N THR A 65 0.34 8.68 3.34
CA THR A 65 1.45 8.69 4.30
C THR A 65 0.94 8.72 5.74
N ASP A 66 -0.10 9.49 6.03
CA ASP A 66 -0.71 9.53 7.36
C ASP A 66 -1.22 8.15 7.78
N GLU A 67 -1.90 7.43 6.89
CA GLU A 67 -2.32 6.06 7.15
C GLU A 67 -1.14 5.11 7.34
N LEU A 68 -0.10 5.23 6.52
CA LEU A 68 1.12 4.44 6.67
C LEU A 68 1.74 4.61 8.05
N LEU A 69 1.90 5.85 8.50
CA LEU A 69 2.46 6.17 9.80
C LEU A 69 1.53 5.74 10.95
N TRP A 70 0.22 5.80 10.74
CA TRP A 70 -0.76 5.29 11.69
C TRP A 70 -0.58 3.80 11.95
N ILE A 71 -0.32 3.01 10.90
CA ILE A 71 -0.12 1.55 10.99
C ILE A 71 1.29 1.21 11.48
N TRP A 72 2.32 1.79 10.86
CA TRP A 72 3.72 1.36 11.02
C TRP A 72 4.47 2.07 12.13
N GLN A 73 4.14 3.33 12.41
CA GLN A 73 4.85 4.17 13.38
C GLN A 73 4.08 4.30 14.68
N LYS A 74 2.83 4.76 14.61
CA LYS A 74 1.95 4.88 15.78
C LYS A 74 1.47 3.53 16.27
N LYS A 75 1.41 2.54 15.35
CA LYS A 75 0.97 1.16 15.63
C LYS A 75 -0.39 1.16 16.31
N SER A 76 -1.27 2.03 15.81
CA SER A 76 -2.59 2.29 16.37
C SER A 76 -3.67 1.50 15.62
N ASN A 77 -4.71 1.14 16.36
CA ASN A 77 -5.96 0.60 15.82
C ASN A 77 -7.15 1.52 16.09
N ASN A 78 -6.89 2.78 16.47
CA ASN A 78 -7.93 3.74 16.78
C ASN A 78 -7.95 4.87 15.75
N ILE A 79 -9.11 5.15 15.16
CA ILE A 79 -9.28 6.17 14.13
C ILE A 79 -9.03 7.59 14.63
N HIS A 80 -9.05 7.83 15.95
CA HIS A 80 -8.74 9.15 16.51
C HIS A 80 -7.26 9.52 16.35
N ASP A 81 -6.40 8.54 16.08
CA ASP A 81 -4.97 8.75 15.80
C ASP A 81 -4.69 8.95 14.30
N LEU A 82 -5.74 8.94 13.48
CA LEU A 82 -5.68 9.09 12.03
C LEU A 82 -6.43 10.38 11.61
N ASN A 83 -5.83 11.17 10.74
CA ASN A 83 -6.46 12.43 10.30
C ASN A 83 -7.51 12.23 9.22
N SER A 84 -7.39 11.18 8.38
CA SER A 84 -8.37 10.91 7.35
C SER A 84 -9.56 10.11 7.90
N HIS A 85 -10.69 10.14 7.16
CA HIS A 85 -11.94 9.47 7.57
C HIS A 85 -12.17 8.15 6.84
N ILE A 86 -11.16 7.61 6.14
CA ILE A 86 -11.30 6.41 5.31
C ILE A 86 -11.64 5.15 6.10
N TRP A 87 -11.39 5.13 7.41
CA TRP A 87 -11.64 3.99 8.29
C TRP A 87 -12.91 4.12 9.14
N ASP A 88 -13.62 5.25 9.06
CA ASP A 88 -14.76 5.53 9.94
C ASP A 88 -15.84 4.45 9.87
N SER A 89 -16.09 3.88 8.69
CA SER A 89 -17.10 2.84 8.48
C SER A 89 -16.78 1.51 9.16
N TRP A 90 -15.53 1.27 9.53
CA TRP A 90 -15.10 0.04 10.21
C TRP A 90 -14.78 0.21 11.68
N ALA A 91 -14.91 1.43 12.20
CA ALA A 91 -14.64 1.71 13.60
C ALA A 91 -15.84 1.42 14.48
N ASP A 92 -15.56 0.89 15.66
CA ASP A 92 -16.54 0.77 16.75
C ASP A 92 -16.85 2.16 17.33
N GLU A 93 -17.80 2.23 18.26
CA GLU A 93 -18.22 3.49 18.90
C GLU A 93 -17.05 4.22 19.60
N ASP A 94 -16.07 3.47 20.12
CA ASP A 94 -14.86 4.00 20.76
C ASP A 94 -13.74 4.36 19.76
N GLY A 95 -13.97 4.16 18.47
CA GLY A 95 -13.01 4.43 17.40
C GLY A 95 -12.05 3.30 17.08
N SER A 96 -12.20 2.13 17.72
CA SER A 96 -11.34 0.97 17.46
C SER A 96 -11.73 0.23 16.18
N ILE A 97 -10.73 -0.28 15.45
CA ILE A 97 -10.93 -1.24 14.36
C ILE A 97 -10.61 -2.69 14.79
N GLY A 98 -10.46 -2.93 16.08
CA GLY A 98 -10.12 -4.23 16.64
C GLY A 98 -8.63 -4.55 16.53
N LYS A 99 -8.28 -5.82 16.53
CA LYS A 99 -6.90 -6.31 16.49
C LYS A 99 -6.29 -6.27 15.08
N ALA A 100 -6.73 -5.34 14.24
CA ALA A 100 -6.35 -5.20 12.85
C ALA A 100 -5.20 -4.20 12.65
N TYR A 101 -4.47 -4.38 11.55
CA TYR A 101 -3.42 -3.48 11.05
C TYR A 101 -2.41 -3.04 12.13
N GLY A 102 -2.45 -1.79 12.58
CA GLY A 102 -1.50 -1.23 13.55
C GLY A 102 -1.44 -1.99 14.86
N TYR A 103 -2.55 -2.59 15.29
CA TYR A 103 -2.52 -3.45 16.48
C TYR A 103 -1.48 -4.57 16.34
N GLN A 104 -1.46 -5.25 15.21
CA GLN A 104 -0.51 -6.35 14.97
C GLN A 104 0.94 -5.86 14.91
N MET A 105 1.17 -4.62 14.50
CA MET A 105 2.51 -3.99 14.52
C MET A 105 2.95 -3.61 15.93
N SER A 106 2.02 -3.47 16.88
CA SER A 106 2.32 -3.15 18.28
C SER A 106 2.68 -4.36 19.12
N VAL A 107 2.30 -5.56 18.69
CA VAL A 107 2.55 -6.80 19.43
C VAL A 107 4.03 -7.13 19.42
N LYS A 108 4.60 -7.33 20.62
CA LYS A 108 6.02 -7.73 20.75
C LYS A 108 6.16 -9.23 20.73
N HIS A 109 7.16 -9.70 20.02
CA HIS A 109 7.51 -11.11 19.87
C HIS A 109 8.90 -11.37 20.44
N GLN A 110 9.09 -12.57 20.97
CA GLN A 110 10.40 -13.02 21.46
C GLN A 110 11.24 -13.52 20.30
N TYR A 111 12.38 -12.90 20.09
CA TYR A 111 13.45 -13.35 19.20
C TYR A 111 14.67 -13.76 20.04
N LYS A 112 15.67 -14.35 19.40
CA LYS A 112 16.91 -14.70 20.12
C LYS A 112 17.61 -13.47 20.68
N GLU A 113 17.52 -12.35 19.98
CA GLU A 113 18.18 -11.08 20.33
C GLU A 113 17.35 -10.21 21.30
N GLY A 114 16.14 -10.62 21.64
CA GLY A 114 15.26 -9.89 22.58
C GLY A 114 13.83 -9.75 22.10
N MET A 115 13.10 -8.85 22.74
CA MET A 115 11.70 -8.56 22.42
C MET A 115 11.62 -7.41 21.42
N PHE A 116 10.94 -7.66 20.30
CA PHE A 116 10.69 -6.65 19.26
C PHE A 116 9.25 -6.77 18.75
N ASP A 117 8.65 -5.65 18.38
CA ASP A 117 7.53 -5.71 17.45
C ASP A 117 8.06 -5.90 16.01
N GLN A 118 7.17 -6.16 15.07
CA GLN A 118 7.58 -6.49 13.70
C GLN A 118 8.30 -5.32 13.00
N VAL A 119 7.90 -4.08 13.26
CA VAL A 119 8.52 -2.89 12.63
C VAL A 119 9.95 -2.71 13.15
N ASP A 120 10.12 -2.74 14.47
CA ASP A 120 11.45 -2.61 15.08
C ASP A 120 12.36 -3.77 14.68
N ARG A 121 11.79 -4.98 14.53
CA ARG A 121 12.56 -6.14 14.05
C ARG A 121 13.03 -5.97 12.61
N VAL A 122 12.20 -5.44 11.73
CA VAL A 122 12.61 -5.14 10.33
C VAL A 122 13.77 -4.16 10.33
N ILE A 123 13.68 -3.06 11.08
CA ILE A 123 14.73 -2.05 11.14
C ILE A 123 16.02 -2.63 11.73
N TYR A 124 15.91 -3.41 12.80
CA TYR A 124 17.04 -4.11 13.41
C TYR A 124 17.74 -5.02 12.41
N ASP A 125 17.00 -5.86 11.70
CA ASP A 125 17.57 -6.80 10.74
C ASP A 125 18.19 -6.09 9.53
N LEU A 126 17.57 -5.04 9.01
CA LEU A 126 18.12 -4.26 7.91
C LEU A 126 19.45 -3.59 8.29
N LYS A 127 19.60 -3.15 9.54
CA LYS A 127 20.85 -2.55 10.03
C LYS A 127 21.93 -3.57 10.37
N ASN A 128 21.55 -4.72 10.91
CA ASN A 128 22.52 -5.69 11.49
C ASN A 128 22.73 -6.93 10.61
N ASN A 129 21.76 -7.31 9.79
CA ASN A 129 21.84 -8.48 8.93
C ASN A 129 21.07 -8.26 7.61
N PRO A 130 21.48 -7.26 6.80
CA PRO A 130 20.72 -6.84 5.63
C PRO A 130 20.56 -7.92 4.55
N TYR A 131 21.47 -8.88 4.46
CA TYR A 131 21.41 -9.97 3.48
C TYR A 131 20.48 -11.11 3.88
N SER A 132 19.81 -11.01 5.03
CA SER A 132 18.86 -12.02 5.49
C SER A 132 17.68 -12.15 4.52
N ARG A 133 17.21 -13.38 4.31
CA ARG A 133 16.01 -13.71 3.55
C ARG A 133 14.78 -13.86 4.46
N ARG A 134 14.87 -13.37 5.72
CA ARG A 134 13.86 -13.53 6.77
C ARG A 134 13.33 -12.20 7.29
N ILE A 135 13.47 -11.13 6.51
CA ILE A 135 13.05 -9.79 6.90
C ILE A 135 11.66 -9.55 6.32
N MET A 136 10.64 -9.74 7.16
CA MET A 136 9.26 -9.62 6.71
C MET A 136 8.31 -9.28 7.85
N THR A 137 7.16 -8.77 7.48
CA THR A 137 6.03 -8.55 8.38
C THR A 137 4.85 -9.38 7.94
N ASN A 138 3.96 -9.71 8.88
CA ASN A 138 2.69 -10.35 8.60
C ASN A 138 1.65 -9.91 9.62
N ILE A 139 0.60 -9.26 9.15
CA ILE A 139 -0.51 -8.80 10.00
C ILE A 139 -1.79 -9.62 9.81
N TYR A 140 -1.78 -10.62 8.91
CA TYR A 140 -2.87 -11.56 8.78
C TYR A 140 -2.69 -12.70 9.79
N VAL A 141 -3.17 -12.47 11.02
CA VAL A 141 -2.97 -13.37 12.16
C VAL A 141 -4.27 -14.12 12.43
N HIS A 142 -4.30 -15.39 12.07
CA HIS A 142 -5.52 -16.23 12.16
C HIS A 142 -6.13 -16.25 13.55
N GLN A 143 -5.31 -16.28 14.57
CA GLN A 143 -5.75 -16.28 15.97
C GLN A 143 -6.62 -15.07 16.32
N ASP A 144 -6.37 -13.93 15.69
CA ASP A 144 -7.01 -12.65 16.00
C ASP A 144 -8.06 -12.21 14.98
N LEU A 145 -8.30 -12.95 13.90
CA LEU A 145 -9.21 -12.54 12.82
C LEU A 145 -10.62 -12.24 13.31
N HIS A 146 -11.13 -13.02 14.28
CA HIS A 146 -12.48 -12.82 14.84
C HIS A 146 -12.62 -11.52 15.64
N GLU A 147 -11.51 -10.87 16.01
CA GLU A 147 -11.47 -9.60 16.70
C GLU A 147 -11.02 -8.44 15.80
N MET A 148 -10.98 -8.67 14.48
CA MET A 148 -10.69 -7.65 13.48
C MET A 148 -11.97 -7.17 12.81
N ASN A 149 -12.18 -5.86 12.75
CA ASN A 149 -13.35 -5.29 12.08
C ASN A 149 -13.23 -5.38 10.55
N LEU A 150 -11.99 -5.47 10.04
CA LEU A 150 -11.69 -5.77 8.64
C LEU A 150 -10.44 -6.64 8.57
N TYR A 151 -10.52 -7.74 7.82
CA TYR A 151 -9.36 -8.58 7.57
C TYR A 151 -8.36 -7.83 6.68
N PRO A 152 -7.05 -7.84 7.01
CA PRO A 152 -6.05 -7.10 6.26
C PRO A 152 -6.03 -7.48 4.77
N CYS A 153 -6.08 -6.48 3.90
CA CYS A 153 -5.89 -6.65 2.46
C CYS A 153 -4.40 -6.66 2.12
N ALA A 154 -3.69 -5.59 2.45
CA ALA A 154 -2.23 -5.48 2.38
C ALA A 154 -1.63 -6.09 3.65
N TYR A 155 -1.27 -7.36 3.61
CA TYR A 155 -1.04 -8.13 4.84
C TYR A 155 0.42 -8.47 5.14
N SER A 156 1.32 -8.39 4.16
CA SER A 156 2.71 -8.80 4.36
C SER A 156 3.65 -8.00 3.49
N MET A 157 4.74 -7.50 4.11
CA MET A 157 5.89 -6.94 3.41
C MET A 157 7.10 -7.86 3.61
N THR A 158 7.80 -8.15 2.52
CA THR A 158 9.10 -8.84 2.54
C THR A 158 10.15 -7.89 2.01
N PHE A 159 11.26 -7.78 2.74
CA PHE A 159 12.38 -6.91 2.38
C PHE A 159 13.59 -7.73 1.98
N ASN A 160 14.32 -7.24 1.00
CA ASN A 160 15.53 -7.85 0.48
C ASN A 160 16.47 -6.75 -0.02
N VAL A 161 17.75 -6.98 -0.03
CA VAL A 161 18.72 -6.02 -0.52
C VAL A 161 19.48 -6.56 -1.74
N THR A 162 19.87 -5.64 -2.61
CA THR A 162 20.67 -5.93 -3.80
C THR A 162 21.89 -5.02 -3.80
N LYS A 163 23.07 -5.57 -4.03
CA LYS A 163 24.28 -4.77 -4.25
C LYS A 163 24.47 -4.56 -5.77
N LYS A 164 24.27 -3.33 -6.20
CA LYS A 164 24.48 -2.97 -7.61
C LYS A 164 25.96 -2.69 -7.86
N GLU A 165 26.46 -3.12 -9.02
CA GLU A 165 27.84 -2.86 -9.42
C GLU A 165 28.11 -1.35 -9.49
N GLY A 166 29.20 -0.89 -8.90
CA GLY A 166 29.60 0.50 -8.86
C GLY A 166 28.84 1.37 -7.83
N HIS A 167 27.88 0.82 -7.11
CA HIS A 167 27.16 1.54 -6.06
C HIS A 167 27.81 1.29 -4.70
N GLU A 168 27.93 2.34 -3.89
CA GLU A 168 28.49 2.22 -2.54
C GLU A 168 27.47 1.61 -1.57
N LYS A 169 26.20 1.99 -1.71
CA LYS A 169 25.12 1.55 -0.83
C LYS A 169 24.39 0.33 -1.37
N LEU A 170 23.79 -0.43 -0.46
CA LEU A 170 22.83 -1.47 -0.81
C LEU A 170 21.53 -0.84 -1.29
N SER A 171 20.86 -1.50 -2.23
CA SER A 171 19.51 -1.12 -2.68
C SER A 171 18.47 -1.91 -1.88
N LEU A 172 17.54 -1.21 -1.25
CA LEU A 172 16.44 -1.84 -0.53
C LEU A 172 15.27 -2.13 -1.46
N ASN A 173 14.93 -3.40 -1.57
CA ASN A 173 13.76 -3.88 -2.30
C ASN A 173 12.67 -4.27 -1.32
N GLY A 174 11.41 -4.12 -1.74
CA GLY A 174 10.27 -4.55 -0.94
C GLY A 174 9.19 -5.18 -1.79
N MET A 175 8.57 -6.23 -1.28
CA MET A 175 7.46 -6.91 -1.90
C MET A 175 6.24 -6.84 -0.97
N LEU A 176 5.15 -6.23 -1.46
CA LEU A 176 3.88 -6.20 -0.76
C LEU A 176 3.00 -7.34 -1.28
N ASN A 177 2.55 -8.20 -0.37
CA ASN A 177 1.52 -9.18 -0.66
C ASN A 177 0.16 -8.62 -0.23
N GLN A 178 -0.76 -8.60 -1.18
CA GLN A 178 -2.13 -8.13 -0.97
C GLN A 178 -3.10 -9.20 -1.47
N ARG A 179 -4.07 -9.59 -0.63
CA ARG A 179 -5.03 -10.65 -0.98
C ARG A 179 -6.15 -10.16 -1.88
N SER A 180 -6.46 -8.86 -1.81
CA SER A 180 -7.58 -8.25 -2.51
C SER A 180 -7.29 -6.78 -2.76
N ASN A 181 -7.56 -6.29 -3.96
CA ASN A 181 -7.33 -4.90 -4.34
C ASN A 181 -8.42 -4.36 -5.25
N ASP A 182 -9.16 -3.38 -4.77
CA ASP A 182 -10.04 -2.55 -5.60
C ASP A 182 -9.17 -1.62 -6.44
N VAL A 183 -9.04 -1.94 -7.72
CA VAL A 183 -8.06 -1.30 -8.60
C VAL A 183 -8.32 0.19 -8.77
N LEU A 184 -9.58 0.61 -8.93
CA LEU A 184 -9.88 2.02 -9.13
C LEU A 184 -9.65 2.85 -7.87
N THR A 185 -10.15 2.39 -6.72
CA THR A 185 -10.17 3.21 -5.51
C THR A 185 -8.94 3.07 -4.63
N ALA A 186 -8.29 1.90 -4.62
CA ALA A 186 -7.25 1.59 -3.65
C ALA A 186 -5.87 1.29 -4.23
N ASN A 187 -5.75 0.94 -5.51
CA ASN A 187 -4.46 0.45 -6.03
C ASN A 187 -3.33 1.47 -5.88
N ASN A 188 -3.47 2.66 -6.45
CA ASN A 188 -2.39 3.64 -6.39
C ASN A 188 -2.18 4.22 -5.00
N TRP A 189 -3.20 4.23 -4.17
CA TRP A 189 -3.08 4.56 -2.74
C TRP A 189 -2.06 3.64 -2.05
N ASN A 190 -2.25 2.33 -2.18
CA ASN A 190 -1.36 1.35 -1.59
C ASN A 190 0.04 1.38 -2.22
N VAL A 191 0.13 1.55 -3.54
CA VAL A 191 1.43 1.65 -4.25
C VAL A 191 2.23 2.84 -3.73
N CYS A 192 1.65 4.02 -3.66
CA CYS A 192 2.31 5.21 -3.14
C CYS A 192 2.69 5.05 -1.67
N GLN A 193 1.79 4.51 -0.86
CA GLN A 193 1.99 4.30 0.57
C GLN A 193 3.22 3.43 0.85
N TYR A 194 3.31 2.28 0.20
CA TYR A 194 4.44 1.36 0.42
C TYR A 194 5.72 1.77 -0.31
N ALA A 195 5.61 2.56 -1.37
CA ALA A 195 6.78 3.24 -1.96
C ALA A 195 7.39 4.25 -0.97
N VAL A 196 6.55 5.04 -0.29
CA VAL A 196 7.00 5.94 0.78
C VAL A 196 7.69 5.15 1.89
N LEU A 197 7.12 4.03 2.32
CA LEU A 197 7.72 3.18 3.35
C LEU A 197 9.13 2.73 2.97
N LEU A 198 9.32 2.27 1.73
CA LEU A 198 10.64 1.84 1.25
C LEU A 198 11.65 2.99 1.24
N HIS A 199 11.25 4.17 0.82
CA HIS A 199 12.10 5.35 0.90
C HIS A 199 12.50 5.69 2.35
N MET A 200 11.54 5.64 3.28
CA MET A 200 11.80 5.92 4.69
C MET A 200 12.76 4.89 5.29
N LEU A 201 12.52 3.61 5.10
CA LEU A 201 13.37 2.54 5.63
C LEU A 201 14.76 2.54 5.01
N ALA A 202 14.87 2.80 3.70
CA ALA A 202 16.16 2.93 3.04
C ALA A 202 16.99 4.07 3.66
N GLN A 203 16.39 5.24 3.86
CA GLN A 203 17.07 6.38 4.46
C GLN A 203 17.51 6.11 5.90
N VAL A 204 16.64 5.52 6.72
CA VAL A 204 16.94 5.15 8.11
C VAL A 204 18.06 4.11 8.22
N CYS A 205 18.15 3.19 7.27
CA CYS A 205 19.15 2.13 7.25
C CYS A 205 20.38 2.45 6.36
N ASP A 206 20.52 3.70 5.91
CA ASP A 206 21.60 4.16 5.05
C ASP A 206 21.74 3.34 3.76
N MET A 207 20.63 3.09 3.12
CA MET A 207 20.51 2.40 1.83
C MET A 207 19.93 3.33 0.77
N GLU A 208 20.12 2.99 -0.50
CA GLU A 208 19.34 3.58 -1.58
C GLU A 208 18.06 2.77 -1.82
N VAL A 209 17.04 3.38 -2.41
CA VAL A 209 15.82 2.64 -2.78
C VAL A 209 16.07 1.77 -4.01
N GLY A 210 15.47 0.60 -3.99
CA GLY A 210 15.51 -0.34 -5.10
C GLY A 210 14.16 -0.50 -5.76
N GLU A 211 13.69 -1.73 -5.84
CA GLU A 211 12.45 -2.11 -6.50
C GLU A 211 11.33 -2.34 -5.47
N PHE A 212 10.15 -1.82 -5.78
CA PHE A 212 8.90 -2.17 -5.12
C PHE A 212 8.11 -3.14 -6.00
N VAL A 213 7.74 -4.29 -5.46
CA VAL A 213 6.93 -5.30 -6.14
C VAL A 213 5.60 -5.44 -5.42
N HIS A 214 4.50 -5.31 -6.16
CA HIS A 214 3.14 -5.43 -5.63
C HIS A 214 2.53 -6.73 -6.17
N VAL A 215 2.30 -7.69 -5.28
CA VAL A 215 1.69 -8.99 -5.61
C VAL A 215 0.26 -8.98 -5.10
N ILE A 216 -0.69 -9.13 -6.00
CA ILE A 216 -2.12 -9.04 -5.71
C ILE A 216 -2.78 -10.36 -6.09
N ALA A 217 -3.34 -11.07 -5.10
CA ALA A 217 -4.01 -12.34 -5.36
C ALA A 217 -5.31 -12.12 -6.15
N ASP A 218 -6.15 -11.17 -5.75
CA ASP A 218 -7.39 -10.80 -6.43
C ASP A 218 -7.38 -9.31 -6.78
N ALA A 219 -7.02 -8.99 -8.01
CA ALA A 219 -7.07 -7.64 -8.56
C ALA A 219 -8.37 -7.48 -9.35
N HIS A 220 -9.25 -6.57 -8.89
CA HIS A 220 -10.59 -6.48 -9.46
C HIS A 220 -11.02 -5.05 -9.75
N ILE A 221 -11.88 -4.94 -10.76
CA ILE A 221 -12.60 -3.71 -11.12
C ILE A 221 -14.08 -4.01 -10.97
N TYR A 222 -14.77 -3.23 -10.14
CA TYR A 222 -16.22 -3.37 -9.98
C TYR A 222 -16.95 -3.02 -11.28
N ASP A 223 -18.08 -3.66 -11.52
CA ASP A 223 -18.84 -3.49 -12.76
C ASP A 223 -19.22 -2.02 -13.04
N ARG A 224 -19.62 -1.27 -12.03
CA ARG A 224 -19.92 0.16 -12.16
C ARG A 224 -18.68 1.05 -12.27
N HIS A 225 -17.50 0.50 -12.00
CA HIS A 225 -16.23 1.20 -12.19
C HIS A 225 -15.66 1.04 -13.60
N ILE A 226 -16.08 0.05 -14.37
CA ILE A 226 -15.49 -0.26 -15.68
C ILE A 226 -15.50 0.95 -16.63
N PRO A 227 -16.62 1.69 -16.80
CA PRO A 227 -16.61 2.89 -17.66
C PRO A 227 -15.64 3.96 -17.17
N LEU A 228 -15.52 4.13 -15.85
CA LEU A 228 -14.61 5.10 -15.24
C LEU A 228 -13.15 4.73 -15.47
N VAL A 229 -12.82 3.44 -15.33
CA VAL A 229 -11.47 2.93 -15.58
C VAL A 229 -11.11 3.05 -17.06
N LYS A 230 -12.02 2.73 -17.97
CA LYS A 230 -11.81 2.90 -19.41
C LYS A 230 -11.51 4.35 -19.77
N GLU A 231 -12.22 5.30 -19.20
CA GLU A 231 -11.95 6.72 -19.40
C GLU A 231 -10.59 7.10 -18.81
N LEU A 232 -10.31 6.66 -17.59
CA LEU A 232 -9.06 6.97 -16.89
C LEU A 232 -7.82 6.50 -17.66
N ILE A 233 -7.82 5.26 -18.14
CA ILE A 233 -6.68 4.71 -18.90
C ILE A 233 -6.58 5.22 -20.34
N SER A 234 -7.58 5.94 -20.82
CA SER A 234 -7.52 6.65 -22.13
C SER A 234 -6.77 7.97 -22.04
N ARG A 235 -6.51 8.47 -20.84
CA ARG A 235 -5.80 9.73 -20.63
C ARG A 235 -4.31 9.57 -20.93
N GLU A 236 -3.71 10.61 -21.50
CA GLU A 236 -2.27 10.62 -21.78
C GLU A 236 -1.47 10.81 -20.50
N PRO A 237 -0.53 9.92 -20.16
CA PRO A 237 0.35 10.12 -19.02
C PRO A 237 1.13 11.43 -19.08
N LEU A 238 1.21 12.12 -17.93
CA LEU A 238 2.03 13.31 -17.76
C LEU A 238 3.39 12.93 -17.14
N PRO A 239 4.38 13.85 -17.13
CA PRO A 239 5.67 13.55 -16.50
C PRO A 239 5.52 13.14 -15.04
N ALA A 240 6.29 12.14 -14.60
CA ALA A 240 6.28 11.66 -13.24
C ALA A 240 6.75 12.76 -12.27
N PRO A 241 6.14 12.86 -11.06
CA PRO A 241 6.61 13.81 -10.07
C PRO A 241 7.96 13.41 -9.49
N THR A 242 8.63 14.37 -8.88
CA THR A 242 9.85 14.14 -8.10
C THR A 242 9.47 13.91 -6.63
N PHE A 243 9.85 12.75 -6.09
CA PHE A 243 9.62 12.44 -4.68
C PHE A 243 10.70 13.10 -3.82
N TRP A 244 10.27 13.79 -2.78
CA TRP A 244 11.14 14.37 -1.76
C TRP A 244 10.82 13.78 -0.40
N LEU A 245 11.84 13.31 0.28
CA LEU A 245 11.80 12.89 1.69
C LEU A 245 12.79 13.76 2.45
N ASN A 246 12.37 14.28 3.59
CA ASN A 246 13.24 15.15 4.41
C ASN A 246 14.53 14.39 4.77
N PRO A 247 15.70 14.84 4.25
CA PRO A 247 16.96 14.11 4.43
C PRO A 247 17.51 14.19 5.85
N GLU A 248 16.99 15.08 6.69
CA GLU A 248 17.44 15.25 8.08
C GLU A 248 16.92 14.14 9.01
N ILE A 249 15.86 13.44 8.63
CA ILE A 249 15.26 12.40 9.48
C ILE A 249 16.05 11.10 9.33
N LYS A 250 16.59 10.60 10.45
CA LYS A 250 17.36 9.35 10.53
C LYS A 250 16.72 8.29 11.43
N ASP A 251 15.69 8.64 12.17
CA ASP A 251 14.89 7.76 13.01
C ASP A 251 13.49 7.61 12.39
N PHE A 252 13.07 6.40 12.12
CA PHE A 252 11.76 6.12 11.52
C PHE A 252 10.61 6.75 12.30
N TYR A 253 10.73 6.82 13.62
CA TYR A 253 9.68 7.35 14.51
C TYR A 253 9.62 8.89 14.55
N GLU A 254 10.54 9.58 13.89
CA GLU A 254 10.53 11.04 13.78
C GLU A 254 9.84 11.54 12.50
N PHE A 255 9.58 10.68 11.52
CA PHE A 255 8.87 11.08 10.31
C PHE A 255 7.45 11.55 10.59
N THR A 256 7.06 12.62 9.90
CA THR A 256 5.70 13.15 9.85
C THR A 256 5.26 13.26 8.39
N THR A 257 3.99 13.56 8.16
CA THR A 257 3.48 13.79 6.80
C THR A 257 4.09 15.02 6.12
N ASP A 258 4.67 15.95 6.89
CA ASP A 258 5.37 17.13 6.35
C ASP A 258 6.77 16.82 5.82
N ASP A 259 7.29 15.64 6.13
CA ASP A 259 8.59 15.16 5.65
C ASP A 259 8.52 14.49 4.27
N VAL A 260 7.32 14.41 3.70
CA VAL A 260 7.04 13.74 2.41
C VAL A 260 6.38 14.73 1.45
N ARG A 261 6.87 14.78 0.21
CA ARG A 261 6.33 15.68 -0.80
C ARG A 261 6.54 15.15 -2.20
N LEU A 262 5.56 15.40 -3.08
CA LEU A 262 5.71 15.21 -4.53
C LEU A 262 5.87 16.58 -5.18
N ASP A 263 7.05 16.85 -5.74
CA ASP A 263 7.34 18.07 -6.46
C ASP A 263 7.01 17.91 -7.94
N ASN A 264 6.55 19.01 -8.59
CA ASN A 264 6.15 19.02 -9.99
C ASN A 264 5.08 17.96 -10.31
N TYR A 265 4.14 17.77 -9.40
CA TYR A 265 3.08 16.79 -9.54
C TYR A 265 1.87 17.39 -10.25
N GLU A 266 1.84 17.23 -11.57
CA GLU A 266 0.71 17.60 -12.43
C GLU A 266 -0.12 16.36 -12.74
N THR A 267 -1.45 16.50 -12.72
CA THR A 267 -2.38 15.40 -12.97
C THR A 267 -3.57 15.88 -13.81
N HIS A 268 -4.21 14.93 -14.47
CA HIS A 268 -5.55 15.13 -15.00
C HIS A 268 -6.57 15.31 -13.87
N GLU A 269 -7.78 15.72 -14.25
CA GLU A 269 -8.86 15.94 -13.28
C GLU A 269 -9.26 14.67 -12.54
N GLN A 270 -9.67 14.84 -11.28
CA GLN A 270 -10.24 13.74 -10.49
C GLN A 270 -11.52 13.20 -11.13
N ILE A 271 -11.71 11.90 -10.97
CA ILE A 271 -12.99 11.26 -11.25
C ILE A 271 -13.93 11.54 -10.06
N LYS A 272 -15.07 12.12 -10.36
CA LYS A 272 -16.10 12.48 -9.37
C LYS A 272 -17.15 11.37 -9.27
N ASN A 273 -17.80 11.28 -8.11
CA ASN A 273 -18.97 10.41 -7.87
C ASN A 273 -18.66 8.93 -8.17
N ILE A 274 -17.50 8.44 -7.70
CA ILE A 274 -17.18 7.02 -7.81
C ILE A 274 -18.16 6.23 -6.93
N PRO A 275 -18.94 5.29 -7.50
CA PRO A 275 -19.81 4.44 -6.69
C PRO A 275 -19.00 3.59 -5.71
N VAL A 276 -19.54 3.37 -4.52
CA VAL A 276 -18.89 2.59 -3.46
C VAL A 276 -19.63 1.27 -3.26
N ALA A 277 -18.89 0.17 -3.29
CA ALA A 277 -19.38 -1.16 -2.91
C ALA A 277 -18.96 -1.45 -1.45
N ILE A 278 -19.89 -1.96 -0.64
CA ILE A 278 -19.68 -2.25 0.78
C ILE A 278 -19.91 -3.73 1.06
#